data_6a9353d07efb2626d36420a9ae8a8f6c
#
_entry.id   6a9353d07efb2626d36420a9ae8a8f6c
#
_cell.length_a   1.000
_cell.length_b   1.000
_cell.length_c   1.000
_cell.angle_alpha   90.00
_cell.angle_beta   90.00
_cell.angle_gamma   90.00
#
_symmetry.space_group_name_H-M   'P 1'
#
loop_
_entity.id
_entity.type
_entity.pdbx_description
1 polymer ?
#
loop_
_entity_poly.entity_id
_entity_poly.type
_entity_poly.pdbx_seq_one_letter_code
_entity_poly.pdbx_strand_id
1 'polypeptide(L)'
;MKHLLSGNEAIARGAYEAGVRVCSAYPGTPSTEIFEQLPQYQDELYCEWAPNEKVAAEVAYGAAIAGVRSLCAMKHVGLNVAADPVFTASYNGVNGGFVVVTADDPSMHSSQNEQDNRYYARFAKIALIEPSDSQECKDFMRTAYEISEQFDMPVLFRTTTRVSHSKSLVEFGERTEVPPRPYVKNVAKNDCAPGYAYQKHPKVEKMLKALEEYGNTCPLNRVEPGDGEVGVITASIAYQYAKDVFPEGTSFLKLGLTNPLPMDLIRDFASKVRTLYVVEELEGFMEEQIRAAGIPCIGKEKISNLYELNPQRLRQMLFGIEPETKQLKVKAVSRPPALCPGCPHRGFFYTMSKRKDTVIAGDIGCYTLGGTAPLNSLDTCICMGAGFSAGAGMARAFAMTGQKKKVFGVVGDSTFFHSGMTGAAEIIYNRANMVPVVLDNHITGMTGH
;
A
#
# COMPACT_ATOMS: atom_id res chain seq x y z
N MET A 1 -10.72 -22.16 17.32
CA MET A 1 -11.95 -21.31 17.37
C MET A 1 -11.89 -20.32 16.24
N LYS A 2 -13.01 -20.10 15.51
CA LYS A 2 -13.07 -19.14 14.39
C LYS A 2 -13.52 -17.77 14.89
N HIS A 3 -12.85 -16.74 14.44
CA HIS A 3 -13.11 -15.33 14.77
C HIS A 3 -13.47 -14.57 13.47
N LEU A 4 -14.40 -13.64 13.55
CA LEU A 4 -14.75 -12.79 12.41
C LEU A 4 -13.82 -11.56 12.39
N LEU A 5 -12.85 -11.55 11.48
CA LEU A 5 -11.82 -10.49 11.38
C LEU A 5 -11.83 -9.85 9.99
N SER A 6 -11.49 -8.56 9.94
CA SER A 6 -11.06 -7.90 8.70
C SER A 6 -9.65 -8.36 8.30
N GLY A 7 -9.25 -8.08 7.06
CA GLY A 7 -7.87 -8.36 6.63
C GLY A 7 -6.83 -7.66 7.50
N ASN A 8 -7.08 -6.40 7.89
CA ASN A 8 -6.17 -5.65 8.77
C ASN A 8 -6.05 -6.28 10.16
N GLU A 9 -7.18 -6.65 10.79
CA GLU A 9 -7.18 -7.37 12.07
C GLU A 9 -6.44 -8.71 11.96
N ALA A 10 -6.62 -9.40 10.84
CA ALA A 10 -5.96 -10.67 10.57
C ALA A 10 -4.46 -10.54 10.32
N ILE A 11 -3.98 -9.48 9.66
CA ILE A 11 -2.55 -9.18 9.52
C ILE A 11 -1.91 -8.95 10.89
N ALA A 12 -2.54 -8.15 11.76
CA ALA A 12 -2.05 -7.92 13.11
C ALA A 12 -1.93 -9.25 13.89
N ARG A 13 -2.95 -10.11 13.80
CA ARG A 13 -2.92 -11.45 14.39
C ARG A 13 -1.82 -12.33 13.78
N GLY A 14 -1.66 -12.32 12.47
CA GLY A 14 -0.62 -13.06 11.76
C GLY A 14 0.79 -12.62 12.14
N ALA A 15 1.02 -11.31 12.30
CA ALA A 15 2.28 -10.76 12.77
C ALA A 15 2.62 -11.25 14.19
N TYR A 16 1.62 -11.23 15.08
CA TYR A 16 1.76 -11.80 16.42
C TYR A 16 2.12 -13.29 16.36
N GLU A 17 1.36 -14.11 15.63
CA GLU A 17 1.61 -15.55 15.49
C GLU A 17 2.97 -15.86 14.84
N ALA A 18 3.43 -15.01 13.94
CA ALA A 18 4.74 -15.12 13.29
C ALA A 18 5.93 -14.70 14.17
N GLY A 19 5.72 -14.31 15.43
CA GLY A 19 6.78 -13.96 16.36
C GLY A 19 7.43 -12.60 16.11
N VAL A 20 6.70 -11.65 15.55
CA VAL A 20 7.15 -10.26 15.36
C VAL A 20 7.40 -9.62 16.73
N ARG A 21 8.44 -8.77 16.82
CA ARG A 21 8.81 -8.07 18.05
C ARG A 21 8.77 -6.55 17.97
N VAL A 22 8.98 -5.98 16.78
CA VAL A 22 8.98 -4.52 16.59
C VAL A 22 8.12 -4.15 15.40
N CYS A 23 7.20 -3.22 15.62
CA CYS A 23 6.29 -2.70 14.62
C CYS A 23 6.34 -1.17 14.60
N SER A 24 6.36 -0.57 13.42
CA SER A 24 6.30 0.89 13.25
C SER A 24 5.49 1.26 12.02
N ALA A 25 4.61 2.28 12.10
CA ALA A 25 3.77 2.70 10.98
C ALA A 25 3.46 4.20 11.02
N TYR A 26 2.91 4.67 9.92
CA TYR A 26 2.21 5.95 9.86
C TYR A 26 0.75 5.71 9.43
N PRO A 27 -0.24 6.43 10.04
CA PRO A 27 -1.65 6.19 9.75
C PRO A 27 -2.01 6.49 8.29
N GLY A 28 -2.73 5.60 7.63
CA GLY A 28 -3.17 5.77 6.25
C GLY A 28 -4.20 4.71 5.84
N THR A 29 -5.46 5.12 5.62
CA THR A 29 -6.52 4.22 5.13
C THR A 29 -6.16 3.73 3.72
N PRO A 30 -6.17 2.38 3.46
CA PRO A 30 -6.88 1.35 4.21
C PRO A 30 -6.02 0.48 5.15
N SER A 31 -4.84 0.90 5.63
CA SER A 31 -3.95 0.07 6.47
C SER A 31 -3.93 0.43 7.97
N THR A 32 -4.59 1.52 8.38
CA THR A 32 -4.50 2.06 9.75
C THR A 32 -4.86 1.04 10.82
N GLU A 33 -5.93 0.27 10.61
CA GLU A 33 -6.48 -0.65 11.60
C GLU A 33 -5.53 -1.81 11.95
N ILE A 34 -4.49 -2.07 11.16
CA ILE A 34 -3.43 -3.03 11.52
C ILE A 34 -2.78 -2.59 12.84
N PHE A 35 -2.45 -1.30 12.95
CA PHE A 35 -1.78 -0.74 14.11
C PHE A 35 -2.73 -0.36 15.26
N GLU A 36 -4.03 -0.28 15.01
CA GLU A 36 -5.04 -0.19 16.07
C GLU A 36 -5.22 -1.53 16.80
N GLN A 37 -4.91 -2.65 16.13
CA GLN A 37 -5.04 -4.00 16.70
C GLN A 37 -3.76 -4.51 17.37
N LEU A 38 -2.57 -4.11 16.91
CA LEU A 38 -1.30 -4.59 17.46
C LEU A 38 -1.09 -4.31 18.96
N PRO A 39 -1.56 -3.18 19.53
CA PRO A 39 -1.41 -2.90 20.97
C PRO A 39 -2.01 -3.95 21.92
N GLN A 40 -2.97 -4.77 21.47
CA GLN A 40 -3.48 -5.88 22.27
C GLN A 40 -2.41 -6.93 22.60
N TYR A 41 -1.26 -6.93 21.90
CA TYR A 41 -0.13 -7.85 22.07
C TYR A 41 1.11 -7.16 22.63
N GLN A 42 0.97 -6.03 23.31
CA GLN A 42 2.07 -5.18 23.79
C GLN A 42 3.01 -5.86 24.79
N ASP A 43 2.60 -6.98 25.38
CA ASP A 43 3.45 -7.76 26.29
C ASP A 43 4.55 -8.53 25.55
N GLU A 44 4.34 -8.85 24.25
CA GLU A 44 5.26 -9.63 23.42
C GLU A 44 5.90 -8.85 22.28
N LEU A 45 5.32 -7.71 21.90
CA LEU A 45 5.83 -6.89 20.80
C LEU A 45 5.71 -5.39 21.08
N TYR A 46 6.68 -4.64 20.60
CA TYR A 46 6.70 -3.19 20.65
C TYR A 46 6.05 -2.59 19.40
N CYS A 47 5.15 -1.62 19.59
CA CYS A 47 4.50 -0.88 18.50
C CYS A 47 4.64 0.61 18.71
N GLU A 48 4.87 1.35 17.60
CA GLU A 48 4.87 2.80 17.62
C GLU A 48 4.27 3.40 16.35
N TRP A 49 3.70 4.59 16.49
CA TRP A 49 3.40 5.48 15.37
C TRP A 49 4.60 6.37 15.10
N ALA A 50 5.15 6.30 13.91
CA ALA A 50 6.24 7.17 13.45
C ALA A 50 5.69 8.50 12.89
N PRO A 51 6.53 9.54 12.78
CA PRO A 51 6.10 10.82 12.19
C PRO A 51 5.80 10.75 10.68
N ASN A 52 6.37 9.78 9.96
CA ASN A 52 6.08 9.48 8.55
C ASN A 52 6.51 8.05 8.20
N GLU A 53 6.15 7.60 6.99
CA GLU A 53 6.39 6.23 6.53
C GLU A 53 7.88 5.92 6.31
N LYS A 54 8.70 6.93 5.94
CA LYS A 54 10.16 6.74 5.83
C LYS A 54 10.75 6.35 7.18
N VAL A 55 10.43 7.12 8.22
CA VAL A 55 10.90 6.83 9.58
C VAL A 55 10.35 5.50 10.08
N ALA A 56 9.07 5.19 9.82
CA ALA A 56 8.47 3.91 10.16
C ALA A 56 9.24 2.73 9.55
N ALA A 57 9.56 2.81 8.25
CA ALA A 57 10.33 1.79 7.55
C ALA A 57 11.75 1.67 8.11
N GLU A 58 12.41 2.79 8.43
CA GLU A 58 13.76 2.83 9.00
C GLU A 58 13.81 2.21 10.40
N VAL A 59 12.83 2.51 11.27
CA VAL A 59 12.72 1.90 12.61
C VAL A 59 12.53 0.39 12.52
N ALA A 60 11.57 -0.07 11.71
CA ALA A 60 11.32 -1.49 11.54
C ALA A 60 12.53 -2.20 10.90
N TYR A 61 13.16 -1.59 9.91
CA TYR A 61 14.35 -2.14 9.28
C TYR A 61 15.56 -2.18 10.25
N GLY A 62 15.74 -1.13 11.07
CA GLY A 62 16.73 -1.12 12.13
C GLY A 62 16.58 -2.28 13.10
N ALA A 63 15.34 -2.62 13.48
CA ALA A 63 15.03 -3.77 14.31
C ALA A 63 15.37 -5.11 13.59
N ALA A 64 15.10 -5.19 12.29
CA ALA A 64 15.49 -6.35 11.47
C ALA A 64 17.02 -6.52 11.40
N ILE A 65 17.77 -5.43 11.22
CA ILE A 65 19.23 -5.45 11.28
C ILE A 65 19.72 -5.94 12.65
N ALA A 66 19.04 -5.53 13.73
CA ALA A 66 19.36 -5.95 15.09
C ALA A 66 19.02 -7.42 15.38
N GLY A 67 18.30 -8.11 14.49
CA GLY A 67 18.10 -9.56 14.53
C GLY A 67 16.72 -10.03 15.00
N VAL A 68 15.70 -9.17 15.01
CA VAL A 68 14.33 -9.55 15.33
C VAL A 68 13.41 -9.41 14.13
N ARG A 69 12.33 -10.17 14.07
CA ARG A 69 11.27 -9.98 13.07
C ARG A 69 10.56 -8.65 13.31
N SER A 70 10.40 -7.87 12.25
CA SER A 70 9.80 -6.54 12.29
C SER A 70 8.77 -6.31 11.20
N LEU A 71 7.80 -5.43 11.49
CA LEU A 71 6.70 -5.04 10.62
C LEU A 71 6.68 -3.54 10.42
N CYS A 72 6.52 -3.12 9.17
CA CYS A 72 6.13 -1.76 8.83
C CYS A 72 4.81 -1.79 8.05
N ALA A 73 3.88 -0.86 8.32
CA ALA A 73 2.61 -0.79 7.59
C ALA A 73 2.31 0.63 7.12
N MET A 74 1.76 0.72 5.90
CA MET A 74 1.41 1.98 5.26
C MET A 74 0.42 1.79 4.11
N LYS A 75 -0.24 2.86 3.71
CA LYS A 75 -1.01 2.87 2.46
C LYS A 75 -0.08 3.00 1.23
N HIS A 76 -0.64 2.85 0.02
CA HIS A 76 0.15 2.87 -1.23
C HIS A 76 0.98 4.15 -1.41
N VAL A 77 0.43 5.34 -1.13
CA VAL A 77 1.18 6.61 -1.26
C VAL A 77 2.25 6.76 -0.18
N GLY A 78 2.10 6.08 0.96
CA GLY A 78 3.13 6.02 2.00
C GLY A 78 4.37 5.26 1.54
N LEU A 79 4.20 4.25 0.68
CA LEU A 79 5.33 3.54 0.08
C LEU A 79 6.19 4.47 -0.80
N ASN A 80 5.59 5.50 -1.43
CA ASN A 80 6.37 6.52 -2.13
C ASN A 80 7.33 7.25 -1.18
N VAL A 81 6.90 7.52 0.05
CA VAL A 81 7.70 8.19 1.09
C VAL A 81 8.77 7.24 1.64
N ALA A 82 8.44 5.97 1.80
CA ALA A 82 9.33 4.92 2.33
C ALA A 82 10.19 4.23 1.24
N ALA A 83 10.09 4.65 -0.02
CA ALA A 83 10.77 3.97 -1.11
C ALA A 83 12.27 3.84 -0.91
N ASP A 84 12.97 4.92 -0.53
CA ASP A 84 14.41 4.93 -0.36
C ASP A 84 14.93 3.88 0.65
N PRO A 85 14.46 3.81 1.90
CA PRO A 85 14.89 2.75 2.82
C PRO A 85 14.49 1.35 2.35
N VAL A 86 13.34 1.14 1.69
CA VAL A 86 12.92 -0.16 1.16
C VAL A 86 13.85 -0.63 0.04
N PHE A 87 14.20 0.24 -0.90
CA PHE A 87 15.15 -0.07 -1.97
C PHE A 87 16.55 -0.36 -1.42
N THR A 88 17.00 0.38 -0.41
CA THR A 88 18.30 0.12 0.23
C THR A 88 18.29 -1.20 1.01
N ALA A 89 17.17 -1.53 1.68
CA ALA A 89 17.01 -2.80 2.38
C ALA A 89 17.09 -4.01 1.44
N SER A 90 16.64 -3.90 0.18
CA SER A 90 16.74 -4.99 -0.80
C SER A 90 18.21 -5.38 -1.12
N TYR A 91 19.11 -4.39 -1.10
CA TYR A 91 20.54 -4.61 -1.30
C TYR A 91 21.26 -5.14 -0.06
N ASN A 92 20.94 -4.59 1.11
CA ASN A 92 21.58 -4.97 2.37
C ASN A 92 21.09 -6.34 2.89
N GLY A 93 19.85 -6.70 2.55
CA GLY A 93 19.20 -7.87 3.12
C GLY A 93 18.78 -7.63 4.58
N VAL A 94 18.52 -8.70 5.29
CA VAL A 94 17.98 -8.71 6.65
C VAL A 94 18.82 -9.57 7.58
N ASN A 95 18.71 -9.38 8.90
CA ASN A 95 19.18 -10.32 9.91
C ASN A 95 17.99 -11.03 10.56
N GLY A 96 17.01 -10.29 11.09
CA GLY A 96 15.66 -10.80 11.35
C GLY A 96 14.75 -10.46 10.17
N GLY A 97 13.66 -11.20 9.98
CA GLY A 97 12.74 -10.97 8.87
C GLY A 97 12.11 -9.57 8.89
N PHE A 98 12.00 -8.94 7.71
CA PHE A 98 11.39 -7.62 7.54
C PHE A 98 10.25 -7.67 6.53
N VAL A 99 9.04 -7.35 6.99
CA VAL A 99 7.84 -7.29 6.15
C VAL A 99 7.29 -5.86 6.12
N VAL A 100 7.05 -5.37 4.93
CA VAL A 100 6.40 -4.08 4.67
C VAL A 100 5.00 -4.35 4.14
N VAL A 101 3.99 -4.03 4.93
CA VAL A 101 2.59 -4.09 4.48
C VAL A 101 2.25 -2.81 3.76
N THR A 102 1.75 -2.94 2.52
CA THR A 102 1.23 -1.82 1.74
C THR A 102 -0.21 -2.11 1.34
N ALA A 103 -1.08 -1.12 1.49
CA ALA A 103 -2.48 -1.26 1.12
C ALA A 103 -2.84 -0.30 -0.01
N ASP A 104 -3.19 -0.87 -1.17
CA ASP A 104 -3.65 -0.11 -2.33
C ASP A 104 -5.13 0.24 -2.20
N ASP A 105 -5.53 1.33 -2.85
CA ASP A 105 -6.90 1.86 -2.79
C ASP A 105 -7.50 2.00 -4.19
N PRO A 106 -7.84 0.88 -4.88
CA PRO A 106 -8.57 0.90 -6.14
C PRO A 106 -9.86 1.69 -6.01
N SER A 107 -10.20 2.52 -6.99
CA SER A 107 -11.28 3.53 -6.95
C SER A 107 -11.00 4.74 -6.05
N MET A 108 -9.85 4.86 -5.44
CA MET A 108 -9.46 6.06 -4.67
C MET A 108 -10.50 6.46 -3.60
N HIS A 109 -11.02 5.49 -2.83
CA HIS A 109 -12.04 5.75 -1.80
C HIS A 109 -11.59 6.78 -0.76
N SER A 110 -10.29 6.81 -0.45
CA SER A 110 -9.68 7.75 0.49
C SER A 110 -8.29 8.25 0.04
N SER A 111 -8.03 8.30 -1.26
CA SER A 111 -6.70 8.57 -1.82
C SER A 111 -6.74 9.63 -2.91
N GLN A 112 -5.62 10.35 -3.08
CA GLN A 112 -5.46 11.40 -4.10
C GLN A 112 -5.11 10.86 -5.49
N ASN A 113 -4.74 9.59 -5.60
CA ASN A 113 -4.47 8.89 -6.85
C ASN A 113 -4.67 7.39 -6.68
N GLU A 114 -4.69 6.67 -7.79
CA GLU A 114 -4.68 5.23 -7.86
C GLU A 114 -3.26 4.76 -8.19
N GLN A 115 -2.73 3.80 -7.43
CA GLN A 115 -1.40 3.23 -7.64
C GLN A 115 -1.46 1.71 -7.54
N ASP A 116 -0.61 1.05 -8.32
CA ASP A 116 -0.38 -0.38 -8.24
C ASP A 116 1.00 -0.64 -7.63
N ASN A 117 1.03 -0.92 -6.33
CA ASN A 117 2.28 -1.09 -5.61
C ASN A 117 3.00 -2.41 -5.91
N ARG A 118 2.43 -3.28 -6.74
CA ARG A 118 3.13 -4.46 -7.27
C ARG A 118 4.38 -4.08 -8.05
N TYR A 119 4.33 -2.93 -8.75
CA TYR A 119 5.49 -2.42 -9.47
C TYR A 119 6.65 -2.00 -8.56
N TYR A 120 6.37 -1.58 -7.32
CA TYR A 120 7.43 -1.34 -6.33
C TYR A 120 8.21 -2.61 -6.00
N ALA A 121 7.54 -3.73 -5.78
CA ALA A 121 8.21 -4.99 -5.51
C ALA A 121 9.11 -5.42 -6.67
N ARG A 122 8.61 -5.32 -7.90
CA ARG A 122 9.38 -5.63 -9.12
C ARG A 122 10.59 -4.71 -9.28
N PHE A 123 10.39 -3.40 -9.10
CA PHE A 123 11.44 -2.40 -9.22
C PHE A 123 12.48 -2.50 -8.12
N ALA A 124 12.08 -2.72 -6.87
CA ALA A 124 12.97 -2.94 -5.73
C ALA A 124 13.60 -4.35 -5.71
N LYS A 125 13.15 -5.27 -6.58
CA LYS A 125 13.65 -6.67 -6.66
C LYS A 125 13.45 -7.44 -5.35
N ILE A 126 12.26 -7.36 -4.79
CA ILE A 126 11.86 -8.01 -3.53
C ILE A 126 10.64 -8.90 -3.73
N ALA A 127 10.44 -9.84 -2.80
CA ALA A 127 9.26 -10.68 -2.79
C ALA A 127 7.97 -9.87 -2.64
N LEU A 128 6.90 -10.27 -3.35
CA LEU A 128 5.56 -9.73 -3.22
C LEU A 128 4.57 -10.83 -2.86
N ILE A 129 3.83 -10.62 -1.77
CA ILE A 129 2.81 -11.54 -1.29
C ILE A 129 1.44 -10.83 -1.30
N GLU A 130 0.43 -11.50 -1.86
CA GLU A 130 -0.92 -10.97 -2.04
C GLU A 130 -1.98 -11.94 -1.51
N PRO A 131 -2.49 -11.75 -0.29
CA PRO A 131 -3.59 -12.54 0.25
C PRO A 131 -4.93 -12.19 -0.43
N SER A 132 -5.87 -13.13 -0.45
CA SER A 132 -7.19 -12.96 -1.06
C SER A 132 -8.35 -12.81 -0.06
N ASP A 133 -8.10 -13.09 1.22
CA ASP A 133 -9.08 -12.97 2.31
C ASP A 133 -8.39 -12.83 3.67
N SER A 134 -9.18 -12.71 4.74
CA SER A 134 -8.62 -12.51 6.09
C SER A 134 -7.87 -13.74 6.62
N GLN A 135 -8.25 -14.96 6.23
CA GLN A 135 -7.50 -16.14 6.65
C GLN A 135 -6.10 -16.14 6.03
N GLU A 136 -5.99 -15.86 4.74
CA GLU A 136 -4.70 -15.73 4.08
C GLU A 136 -3.89 -14.52 4.58
N CYS A 137 -4.56 -13.41 4.93
CA CYS A 137 -3.90 -12.27 5.58
C CYS A 137 -3.15 -12.69 6.85
N LYS A 138 -3.73 -13.59 7.65
CA LYS A 138 -3.08 -14.12 8.84
C LYS A 138 -2.01 -15.17 8.50
N ASP A 139 -2.36 -16.18 7.71
CA ASP A 139 -1.50 -17.34 7.49
C ASP A 139 -0.25 -17.01 6.67
N PHE A 140 -0.39 -16.14 5.67
CA PHE A 140 0.71 -15.76 4.79
C PHE A 140 1.79 -14.92 5.49
N MET A 141 1.46 -14.28 6.63
CA MET A 141 2.45 -13.54 7.42
C MET A 141 3.60 -14.41 7.89
N ARG A 142 3.34 -15.65 8.33
CA ARG A 142 4.41 -16.58 8.73
C ARG A 142 5.35 -16.87 7.56
N THR A 143 4.80 -17.25 6.41
CA THR A 143 5.57 -17.55 5.20
C THR A 143 6.31 -16.30 4.69
N ALA A 144 5.73 -15.10 4.85
CA ALA A 144 6.40 -13.85 4.49
C ALA A 144 7.72 -13.66 5.28
N TYR A 145 7.71 -13.94 6.57
CA TYR A 145 8.94 -13.89 7.38
C TYR A 145 9.92 -15.01 7.02
N GLU A 146 9.44 -16.21 6.75
CA GLU A 146 10.29 -17.32 6.30
C GLU A 146 10.96 -16.98 4.96
N ILE A 147 10.23 -16.43 3.99
CA ILE A 147 10.79 -15.95 2.71
C ILE A 147 11.81 -14.83 2.95
N SER A 148 11.48 -13.84 3.78
CA SER A 148 12.39 -12.74 4.09
C SER A 148 13.73 -13.25 4.63
N GLU A 149 13.68 -14.19 5.58
CA GLU A 149 14.85 -14.75 6.24
C GLU A 149 15.64 -15.74 5.36
N GLN A 150 14.95 -16.51 4.52
CA GLN A 150 15.56 -17.49 3.63
C GLN A 150 16.27 -16.83 2.44
N PHE A 151 15.66 -15.82 1.86
CA PHE A 151 16.16 -15.13 0.66
C PHE A 151 16.93 -13.85 0.98
N ASP A 152 17.09 -13.52 2.28
CA ASP A 152 17.84 -12.35 2.75
C ASP A 152 17.37 -11.04 2.08
N MET A 153 16.07 -10.80 2.11
CA MET A 153 15.44 -9.62 1.50
C MET A 153 14.19 -9.16 2.28
N PRO A 154 13.78 -7.89 2.18
CA PRO A 154 12.46 -7.49 2.65
C PRO A 154 11.36 -8.15 1.81
N VAL A 155 10.17 -8.31 2.40
CA VAL A 155 8.97 -8.79 1.71
C VAL A 155 7.93 -7.67 1.67
N LEU A 156 7.40 -7.37 0.50
CA LEU A 156 6.23 -6.52 0.35
C LEU A 156 4.97 -7.39 0.49
N PHE A 157 4.14 -7.07 1.47
CA PHE A 157 2.86 -7.75 1.71
C PHE A 157 1.74 -6.79 1.31
N ARG A 158 1.10 -7.09 0.17
CA ARG A 158 0.15 -6.16 -0.45
C ARG A 158 -1.28 -6.58 -0.23
N THR A 159 -2.10 -5.64 0.23
CA THR A 159 -3.56 -5.76 0.26
C THR A 159 -4.19 -4.67 -0.61
N THR A 160 -5.50 -4.79 -0.83
CA THR A 160 -6.34 -3.74 -1.40
C THR A 160 -7.43 -3.38 -0.39
N THR A 161 -8.11 -2.25 -0.58
CA THR A 161 -9.18 -1.79 0.31
C THR A 161 -10.18 -2.90 0.66
N ARG A 162 -10.55 -3.73 -0.32
CA ARG A 162 -11.52 -4.82 -0.08
C ARG A 162 -10.95 -5.94 0.78
N VAL A 163 -9.71 -6.35 0.55
CA VAL A 163 -9.05 -7.33 1.44
C VAL A 163 -8.88 -6.74 2.84
N SER A 164 -8.42 -5.50 2.95
CA SER A 164 -8.16 -4.83 4.23
C SER A 164 -9.39 -4.74 5.13
N HIS A 165 -10.57 -4.42 4.56
CA HIS A 165 -11.78 -4.09 5.32
C HIS A 165 -12.87 -5.16 5.29
N SER A 166 -12.85 -6.11 4.33
CA SER A 166 -13.84 -7.20 4.32
C SER A 166 -13.57 -8.18 5.46
N LYS A 167 -14.65 -8.63 6.10
CA LYS A 167 -14.54 -9.58 7.22
C LYS A 167 -14.84 -11.00 6.77
N SER A 168 -13.98 -11.93 7.18
CA SER A 168 -14.18 -13.36 7.03
C SER A 168 -13.81 -14.13 8.29
N LEU A 169 -14.15 -15.41 8.33
CA LEU A 169 -13.84 -16.28 9.47
C LEU A 169 -12.35 -16.67 9.44
N VAL A 170 -11.65 -16.42 10.53
CA VAL A 170 -10.22 -16.68 10.70
C VAL A 170 -10.00 -17.66 11.85
N GLU A 171 -9.25 -18.71 11.61
CA GLU A 171 -8.77 -19.63 12.64
C GLU A 171 -7.44 -19.13 13.21
N PHE A 172 -7.37 -19.02 14.53
CA PHE A 172 -6.15 -18.62 15.21
C PHE A 172 -5.19 -19.79 15.37
N GLY A 173 -3.91 -19.51 15.16
CA GLY A 173 -2.80 -20.38 15.53
C GLY A 173 -2.13 -19.91 16.83
N GLU A 174 -1.11 -20.64 17.22
CA GLU A 174 -0.24 -20.29 18.35
C GLU A 174 0.89 -19.37 17.88
N ARG A 175 1.36 -18.51 18.78
CA ARG A 175 2.53 -17.68 18.55
C ARG A 175 3.78 -18.58 18.43
N THR A 176 4.55 -18.35 17.38
CA THR A 176 5.85 -18.99 17.22
C THR A 176 6.90 -18.18 17.98
N GLU A 177 7.55 -18.80 18.96
CA GLU A 177 8.68 -18.17 19.62
C GLU A 177 9.91 -18.21 18.70
N VAL A 178 10.27 -17.04 18.19
CA VAL A 178 11.45 -16.86 17.33
C VAL A 178 12.56 -16.19 18.15
N PRO A 179 13.64 -16.91 18.46
CA PRO A 179 14.75 -16.31 19.22
C PRO A 179 15.40 -15.20 18.39
N PRO A 180 15.77 -14.07 19.03
CA PRO A 180 16.53 -13.01 18.36
C PRO A 180 17.84 -13.56 17.81
N ARG A 181 18.17 -13.21 16.58
CA ARG A 181 19.48 -13.54 16.00
C ARG A 181 20.53 -12.57 16.57
N PRO A 182 21.71 -13.07 16.97
CA PRO A 182 22.74 -12.18 17.48
C PRO A 182 23.15 -11.12 16.46
N TYR A 183 23.27 -9.88 16.92
CA TYR A 183 23.89 -8.84 16.09
C TYR A 183 25.39 -9.07 15.99
N VAL A 184 25.87 -9.20 14.76
CA VAL A 184 27.30 -9.27 14.46
C VAL A 184 27.63 -8.10 13.54
N LYS A 185 28.59 -7.26 13.93
CA LYS A 185 29.02 -6.13 13.11
C LYS A 185 29.54 -6.64 11.76
N ASN A 186 28.85 -6.25 10.70
CA ASN A 186 29.21 -6.59 9.33
C ASN A 186 29.00 -5.37 8.42
N VAL A 187 30.04 -4.55 8.29
CA VAL A 187 29.99 -3.31 7.48
C VAL A 187 29.69 -3.64 6.02
N ALA A 188 30.31 -4.68 5.47
CA ALA A 188 30.09 -5.07 4.08
C ALA A 188 28.64 -5.45 3.77
N LYS A 189 27.92 -6.02 4.77
CA LYS A 189 26.49 -6.32 4.63
C LYS A 189 25.61 -5.09 4.82
N ASN A 190 25.84 -4.31 5.87
CA ASN A 190 24.88 -3.31 6.35
C ASN A 190 25.13 -1.90 5.80
N ASP A 191 26.26 -1.64 5.13
CA ASP A 191 26.59 -0.35 4.53
C ASP A 191 26.34 -0.41 3.02
N CYS A 192 25.52 0.53 2.50
CA CYS A 192 25.20 0.67 1.07
C CYS A 192 26.05 1.73 0.36
N ALA A 193 27.23 2.07 0.89
CA ALA A 193 28.19 2.87 0.15
C ALA A 193 28.49 2.26 -1.23
N PRO A 194 28.80 3.07 -2.27
CA PRO A 194 28.84 2.60 -3.67
C PRO A 194 29.68 1.36 -3.92
N GLY A 195 30.82 1.22 -3.24
CA GLY A 195 31.69 0.04 -3.37
C GLY A 195 31.05 -1.27 -2.85
N TYR A 196 30.30 -1.19 -1.76
CA TYR A 196 29.56 -2.32 -1.23
C TYR A 196 28.30 -2.61 -2.04
N ALA A 197 27.56 -1.58 -2.44
CA ALA A 197 26.36 -1.73 -3.26
C ALA A 197 26.65 -2.42 -4.58
N TYR A 198 27.77 -2.07 -5.25
CA TYR A 198 28.22 -2.72 -6.47
C TYR A 198 28.42 -4.23 -6.29
N GLN A 199 29.02 -4.66 -5.17
CA GLN A 199 29.23 -6.09 -4.88
C GLN A 199 27.94 -6.83 -4.51
N LYS A 200 26.93 -6.14 -4.00
CA LYS A 200 25.64 -6.72 -3.61
C LYS A 200 24.70 -6.97 -4.79
N HIS A 201 24.78 -6.18 -5.85
CA HIS A 201 23.89 -6.30 -6.99
C HIS A 201 23.81 -7.72 -7.57
N PRO A 202 24.92 -8.42 -7.84
CA PRO A 202 24.85 -9.81 -8.31
C PRO A 202 24.16 -10.77 -7.33
N LYS A 203 24.26 -10.50 -6.02
CA LYS A 203 23.56 -11.28 -5.00
C LYS A 203 22.06 -11.06 -5.07
N VAL A 204 21.60 -9.79 -5.22
CA VAL A 204 20.18 -9.45 -5.36
C VAL A 204 19.58 -10.21 -6.55
N GLU A 205 20.21 -10.17 -7.73
CA GLU A 205 19.75 -10.89 -8.92
C GLU A 205 19.70 -12.41 -8.71
N LYS A 206 20.71 -12.98 -8.06
CA LYS A 206 20.75 -14.41 -7.74
C LYS A 206 19.62 -14.81 -6.79
N MET A 207 19.34 -13.99 -5.76
CA MET A 207 18.27 -14.27 -4.80
C MET A 207 16.89 -14.14 -5.44
N LEU A 208 16.69 -13.16 -6.32
CA LEU A 208 15.44 -13.00 -7.06
C LEU A 208 15.14 -14.21 -7.94
N LYS A 209 16.19 -14.74 -8.64
CA LYS A 209 16.05 -15.96 -9.44
C LYS A 209 15.76 -17.19 -8.57
N ALA A 210 16.42 -17.34 -7.44
CA ALA A 210 16.16 -18.45 -6.51
C ALA A 210 14.73 -18.37 -5.93
N LEU A 211 14.21 -17.15 -5.71
CA LEU A 211 12.84 -16.93 -5.26
C LEU A 211 11.81 -17.26 -6.37
N GLU A 212 12.13 -16.99 -7.64
CA GLU A 212 11.30 -17.43 -8.80
C GLU A 212 11.18 -18.95 -8.84
N GLU A 213 12.33 -19.66 -8.70
CA GLU A 213 12.36 -21.11 -8.63
C GLU A 213 11.55 -21.66 -7.44
N TYR A 214 11.70 -21.05 -6.25
CA TYR A 214 10.91 -21.39 -5.07
C TYR A 214 9.41 -21.17 -5.30
N GLY A 215 9.03 -20.12 -6.02
CA GLY A 215 7.64 -19.78 -6.34
C GLY A 215 6.87 -20.92 -7.02
N ASN A 216 7.55 -21.77 -7.79
CA ASN A 216 6.93 -22.93 -8.46
C ASN A 216 6.40 -24.00 -7.49
N THR A 217 6.89 -24.04 -6.25
CA THR A 217 6.49 -24.98 -5.19
C THR A 217 6.03 -24.29 -3.91
N CYS A 218 5.97 -22.97 -3.92
CA CYS A 218 5.59 -22.17 -2.76
C CYS A 218 4.16 -22.51 -2.31
N PRO A 219 3.93 -22.79 -1.01
CA PRO A 219 2.60 -23.17 -0.51
C PRO A 219 1.56 -22.04 -0.60
N LEU A 220 1.98 -20.80 -0.87
CA LEU A 220 1.08 -19.68 -1.12
C LEU A 220 0.41 -19.74 -2.50
N ASN A 221 1.01 -20.47 -3.43
CA ASN A 221 0.48 -20.68 -4.78
C ASN A 221 -0.24 -22.03 -4.85
N ARG A 222 -1.44 -22.06 -5.41
CA ARG A 222 -2.19 -23.31 -5.54
C ARG A 222 -2.88 -23.43 -6.89
N VAL A 223 -2.90 -24.65 -7.40
CA VAL A 223 -3.67 -25.03 -8.58
C VAL A 223 -4.96 -25.71 -8.12
N GLU A 224 -6.08 -25.25 -8.61
CA GLU A 224 -7.39 -25.88 -8.47
C GLU A 224 -7.80 -26.42 -9.86
N PRO A 225 -7.66 -27.73 -10.08
CA PRO A 225 -7.93 -28.30 -11.39
C PRO A 225 -9.43 -28.30 -11.70
N GLY A 226 -9.78 -28.02 -12.95
CA GLY A 226 -11.13 -28.10 -13.51
C GLY A 226 -11.17 -29.08 -14.70
N ASP A 227 -12.01 -28.78 -15.70
CA ASP A 227 -12.22 -29.61 -16.89
C ASP A 227 -11.19 -29.34 -18.03
N GLY A 228 -10.36 -28.31 -17.90
CA GLY A 228 -9.35 -27.94 -18.89
C GLY A 228 -9.86 -27.00 -20.01
N GLU A 229 -11.13 -26.66 -20.08
CA GLU A 229 -11.65 -25.74 -21.11
C GLU A 229 -11.25 -24.28 -20.79
N VAL A 230 -11.40 -23.87 -19.54
CA VAL A 230 -11.09 -22.51 -19.07
C VAL A 230 -10.12 -22.56 -17.91
N GLY A 231 -9.07 -21.77 -18.00
CA GLY A 231 -8.12 -21.52 -16.91
C GLY A 231 -8.07 -20.06 -16.54
N VAL A 232 -7.95 -19.78 -15.25
CA VAL A 232 -7.83 -18.43 -14.69
C VAL A 232 -6.60 -18.33 -13.81
N ILE A 233 -5.69 -17.44 -14.14
CA ILE A 233 -4.58 -17.02 -13.26
C ILE A 233 -5.03 -15.76 -12.55
N THR A 234 -4.89 -15.71 -11.23
CA THR A 234 -5.37 -14.60 -10.42
C THR A 234 -4.70 -14.53 -9.06
N ALA A 235 -4.79 -13.38 -8.40
CA ALA A 235 -4.23 -13.12 -7.08
C ALA A 235 -5.13 -12.15 -6.28
N SER A 236 -4.86 -11.98 -4.98
CA SER A 236 -5.55 -11.02 -4.13
C SER A 236 -7.08 -11.20 -4.18
N ILE A 237 -7.83 -10.10 -3.99
CA ILE A 237 -9.30 -10.12 -3.99
C ILE A 237 -9.89 -10.54 -5.36
N ALA A 238 -9.14 -10.32 -6.46
CA ALA A 238 -9.58 -10.72 -7.79
C ALA A 238 -9.84 -12.24 -7.91
N TYR A 239 -9.15 -13.06 -7.10
CA TYR A 239 -9.43 -14.47 -6.99
C TYR A 239 -10.86 -14.75 -6.48
N GLN A 240 -11.29 -14.07 -5.42
CA GLN A 240 -12.64 -14.23 -4.88
C GLN A 240 -13.71 -13.84 -5.92
N TYR A 241 -13.47 -12.75 -6.66
CA TYR A 241 -14.37 -12.30 -7.72
C TYR A 241 -14.41 -13.27 -8.89
N ALA A 242 -13.26 -13.81 -9.31
CA ALA A 242 -13.19 -14.78 -10.39
C ALA A 242 -13.91 -16.09 -10.00
N LYS A 243 -13.78 -16.57 -8.76
CA LYS A 243 -14.50 -17.75 -8.25
C LYS A 243 -16.03 -17.58 -8.30
N ASP A 244 -16.54 -16.36 -8.07
CA ASP A 244 -17.97 -16.06 -8.14
C ASP A 244 -18.49 -15.89 -9.57
N VAL A 245 -17.63 -15.58 -10.53
CA VAL A 245 -18.02 -15.18 -11.89
C VAL A 245 -17.84 -16.27 -12.93
N PHE A 246 -16.76 -17.02 -12.86
CA PHE A 246 -16.48 -18.09 -13.83
C PHE A 246 -17.33 -19.32 -13.55
N PRO A 247 -17.71 -20.08 -14.60
CA PRO A 247 -18.56 -21.25 -14.45
C PRO A 247 -17.88 -22.38 -13.66
N GLU A 248 -18.69 -23.28 -13.16
CA GLU A 248 -18.22 -24.55 -12.59
C GLU A 248 -17.40 -25.33 -13.62
N GLY A 249 -16.35 -26.02 -13.17
CA GLY A 249 -15.40 -26.69 -14.08
C GLY A 249 -14.19 -25.82 -14.47
N THR A 250 -14.19 -24.52 -14.18
CA THR A 250 -13.02 -23.64 -14.43
C THR A 250 -11.82 -24.06 -13.59
N SER A 251 -10.66 -24.16 -14.23
CA SER A 251 -9.37 -24.37 -13.55
C SER A 251 -8.83 -23.04 -13.03
N PHE A 252 -8.26 -23.03 -11.82
CA PHE A 252 -7.65 -21.81 -11.24
C PHE A 252 -6.19 -22.06 -10.88
N LEU A 253 -5.34 -21.08 -11.22
CA LEU A 253 -4.04 -20.88 -10.60
C LEU A 253 -4.11 -19.63 -9.73
N LYS A 254 -4.27 -19.83 -8.43
CA LYS A 254 -4.25 -18.74 -7.45
C LYS A 254 -2.83 -18.51 -6.99
N LEU A 255 -2.31 -17.32 -7.25
CA LEU A 255 -1.00 -16.90 -6.81
C LEU A 255 -1.10 -16.10 -5.50
N GLY A 256 -0.28 -16.49 -4.52
CA GLY A 256 -0.07 -15.74 -3.30
C GLY A 256 1.31 -15.07 -3.28
N LEU A 257 2.31 -15.67 -3.93
CA LEU A 257 3.60 -15.05 -4.26
C LEU A 257 3.55 -14.59 -5.72
N THR A 258 3.50 -13.28 -5.94
CA THR A 258 3.27 -12.67 -7.26
C THR A 258 4.47 -11.90 -7.82
N ASN A 259 5.53 -11.72 -7.03
CA ASN A 259 6.82 -11.25 -7.54
C ASN A 259 7.99 -11.97 -6.86
N PRO A 260 8.91 -12.56 -7.61
CA PRO A 260 8.79 -12.83 -9.05
C PRO A 260 7.69 -13.85 -9.37
N LEU A 261 7.15 -13.81 -10.60
CA LEU A 261 6.14 -14.78 -11.01
C LEU A 261 6.75 -16.20 -11.17
N PRO A 262 6.08 -17.26 -10.71
CA PRO A 262 6.54 -18.64 -10.86
C PRO A 262 6.30 -19.14 -12.29
N MET A 263 7.18 -18.76 -13.21
CA MET A 263 6.94 -18.92 -14.65
C MET A 263 6.80 -20.37 -15.11
N ASP A 264 7.47 -21.32 -14.46
CA ASP A 264 7.33 -22.74 -14.84
C ASP A 264 5.98 -23.30 -14.41
N LEU A 265 5.49 -22.95 -13.21
CA LEU A 265 4.14 -23.28 -12.74
C LEU A 265 3.07 -22.67 -13.66
N ILE A 266 3.28 -21.41 -14.09
CA ILE A 266 2.36 -20.73 -15.01
C ILE A 266 2.35 -21.41 -16.38
N ARG A 267 3.49 -21.82 -16.94
CA ARG A 267 3.57 -22.56 -18.21
C ARG A 267 2.90 -23.92 -18.12
N ASP A 268 3.17 -24.65 -17.04
CA ASP A 268 2.54 -25.95 -16.79
C ASP A 268 1.02 -25.82 -16.70
N PHE A 269 0.51 -24.85 -15.95
CA PHE A 269 -0.91 -24.58 -15.84
C PHE A 269 -1.53 -24.17 -17.19
N ALA A 270 -0.90 -23.23 -17.89
CA ALA A 270 -1.38 -22.75 -19.19
C ALA A 270 -1.46 -23.87 -20.25
N SER A 271 -0.55 -24.85 -20.21
CA SER A 271 -0.55 -25.99 -21.13
C SER A 271 -1.72 -26.96 -20.93
N LYS A 272 -2.41 -26.88 -19.79
CA LYS A 272 -3.50 -27.77 -19.39
C LYS A 272 -4.89 -27.19 -19.63
N VAL A 273 -4.97 -25.97 -20.17
CA VAL A 273 -6.25 -25.29 -20.41
C VAL A 273 -6.32 -24.79 -21.85
N ARG A 274 -7.53 -24.76 -22.41
CA ARG A 274 -7.76 -24.33 -23.78
C ARG A 274 -7.81 -22.81 -23.92
N THR A 275 -8.45 -22.15 -22.95
CA THR A 275 -8.57 -20.68 -22.93
C THR A 275 -8.05 -20.18 -21.59
N LEU A 276 -7.05 -19.28 -21.62
CA LEU A 276 -6.43 -18.73 -20.42
C LEU A 276 -6.89 -17.30 -20.20
N TYR A 277 -7.34 -17.00 -18.99
CA TYR A 277 -7.62 -15.65 -18.51
C TYR A 277 -6.62 -15.26 -17.43
N VAL A 278 -6.25 -13.97 -17.41
CA VAL A 278 -5.55 -13.35 -16.27
C VAL A 278 -6.47 -12.31 -15.68
N VAL A 279 -6.91 -12.55 -14.44
CA VAL A 279 -7.87 -11.68 -13.73
C VAL A 279 -7.15 -10.99 -12.58
N GLU A 280 -6.93 -9.70 -12.73
CA GLU A 280 -6.23 -8.85 -11.75
C GLU A 280 -6.82 -7.44 -11.72
N GLU A 281 -6.79 -6.80 -10.56
CA GLU A 281 -7.15 -5.38 -10.41
C GLU A 281 -6.03 -4.48 -10.90
N LEU A 282 -6.36 -3.20 -11.15
CA LEU A 282 -5.42 -2.16 -11.56
C LEU A 282 -4.71 -2.51 -12.87
N GLU A 283 -3.38 -2.47 -12.88
CA GLU A 283 -2.59 -2.66 -14.10
C GLU A 283 -2.45 -4.14 -14.50
N GLY A 284 -1.97 -4.39 -15.69
CA GLY A 284 -1.70 -5.74 -16.23
C GLY A 284 -0.37 -6.32 -15.73
N PHE A 285 -0.12 -6.27 -14.42
CA PHE A 285 1.17 -6.65 -13.84
C PHE A 285 1.57 -8.11 -14.10
N MET A 286 0.63 -9.04 -13.92
CA MET A 286 0.86 -10.45 -14.21
C MET A 286 0.73 -10.72 -15.71
N GLU A 287 -0.31 -10.17 -16.35
CA GLU A 287 -0.58 -10.36 -17.77
C GLU A 287 0.59 -9.98 -18.66
N GLU A 288 1.20 -8.81 -18.43
CA GLU A 288 2.35 -8.33 -19.20
C GLU A 288 3.52 -9.32 -19.18
N GLN A 289 3.82 -9.88 -18.01
CA GLN A 289 4.91 -10.84 -17.84
C GLN A 289 4.58 -12.20 -18.47
N ILE A 290 3.34 -12.66 -18.34
CA ILE A 290 2.84 -13.90 -18.94
C ILE A 290 2.87 -13.80 -20.47
N ARG A 291 2.40 -12.69 -21.04
CA ARG A 291 2.45 -12.42 -22.49
C ARG A 291 3.89 -12.29 -22.98
N ALA A 292 4.77 -11.61 -22.23
CA ALA A 292 6.19 -11.49 -22.58
C ALA A 292 6.91 -12.85 -22.61
N ALA A 293 6.43 -13.83 -21.84
CA ALA A 293 6.93 -15.22 -21.88
C ALA A 293 6.33 -16.06 -23.04
N GLY A 294 5.55 -15.45 -23.94
CA GLY A 294 4.95 -16.09 -25.12
C GLY A 294 3.66 -16.89 -24.81
N ILE A 295 3.05 -16.69 -23.65
CA ILE A 295 1.82 -17.38 -23.25
C ILE A 295 0.61 -16.49 -23.60
N PRO A 296 -0.24 -16.88 -24.56
CA PRO A 296 -1.42 -16.11 -24.93
C PRO A 296 -2.45 -16.17 -23.80
N CYS A 297 -3.03 -15.04 -23.45
CA CYS A 297 -4.07 -14.94 -22.42
C CYS A 297 -5.02 -13.78 -22.70
N ILE A 298 -6.21 -13.85 -22.13
CA ILE A 298 -7.23 -12.79 -22.14
C ILE A 298 -7.12 -12.05 -20.80
N GLY A 299 -6.95 -10.75 -20.84
CA GLY A 299 -6.78 -9.92 -19.63
C GLY A 299 -7.29 -8.49 -19.83
N LYS A 300 -6.41 -7.51 -19.77
CA LYS A 300 -6.76 -6.07 -19.77
C LYS A 300 -7.43 -5.59 -21.08
N GLU A 301 -7.35 -6.33 -22.15
CA GLU A 301 -8.14 -6.07 -23.35
C GLU A 301 -9.66 -6.18 -23.13
N LYS A 302 -10.09 -6.96 -22.10
CA LYS A 302 -11.48 -7.07 -21.67
C LYS A 302 -11.73 -6.53 -20.28
N ILE A 303 -10.75 -6.67 -19.38
CA ILE A 303 -10.87 -6.28 -17.98
C ILE A 303 -10.24 -4.88 -17.82
N SER A 304 -11.08 -3.86 -17.62
CA SER A 304 -10.63 -2.49 -17.42
C SER A 304 -9.65 -2.37 -16.25
N ASN A 305 -8.63 -1.52 -16.41
CA ASN A 305 -7.74 -1.11 -15.33
C ASN A 305 -8.29 0.07 -14.51
N LEU A 306 -9.45 0.63 -14.90
CA LEU A 306 -10.07 1.73 -14.19
C LEU A 306 -10.89 1.21 -13.01
N TYR A 307 -10.63 1.75 -11.83
CA TYR A 307 -11.39 1.52 -10.61
C TYR A 307 -11.34 0.07 -10.07
N GLU A 308 -11.93 -0.15 -8.90
CA GLU A 308 -11.99 -1.47 -8.30
C GLU A 308 -12.79 -2.47 -9.15
N LEU A 309 -12.41 -3.73 -9.10
CA LEU A 309 -13.21 -4.84 -9.60
C LEU A 309 -14.30 -5.23 -8.59
N ASN A 310 -15.33 -5.85 -9.09
CA ASN A 310 -16.31 -6.61 -8.32
C ASN A 310 -16.96 -7.66 -9.24
N PRO A 311 -17.67 -8.66 -8.70
CA PRO A 311 -18.27 -9.72 -9.50
C PRO A 311 -19.19 -9.21 -10.62
N GLN A 312 -19.99 -8.18 -10.36
CA GLN A 312 -20.93 -7.65 -11.37
C GLN A 312 -20.20 -7.01 -12.55
N ARG A 313 -19.20 -6.16 -12.27
CA ARG A 313 -18.36 -5.55 -13.31
C ARG A 313 -17.59 -6.61 -14.10
N LEU A 314 -17.05 -7.62 -13.41
CA LEU A 314 -16.31 -8.67 -14.07
C LEU A 314 -17.21 -9.51 -15.00
N ARG A 315 -18.45 -9.84 -14.58
CA ARG A 315 -19.45 -10.51 -15.44
C ARG A 315 -19.81 -9.67 -16.67
N GLN A 316 -20.01 -8.36 -16.48
CA GLN A 316 -20.31 -7.46 -17.59
C GLN A 316 -19.14 -7.39 -18.58
N MET A 317 -17.91 -7.20 -18.10
CA MET A 317 -16.73 -7.09 -18.97
C MET A 317 -16.40 -8.37 -19.73
N LEU A 318 -16.50 -9.53 -19.08
CA LEU A 318 -16.11 -10.80 -19.68
C LEU A 318 -17.23 -11.44 -20.52
N PHE A 319 -18.47 -11.33 -20.06
CA PHE A 319 -19.59 -12.10 -20.62
C PHE A 319 -20.75 -11.23 -21.14
N GLY A 320 -20.65 -9.90 -21.03
CA GLY A 320 -21.72 -8.96 -21.45
C GLY A 320 -23.00 -9.06 -20.63
N ILE A 321 -22.93 -9.64 -19.42
CA ILE A 321 -24.09 -9.80 -18.54
C ILE A 321 -24.26 -8.49 -17.76
N GLU A 322 -25.38 -7.80 -18.04
CA GLU A 322 -25.71 -6.56 -17.33
C GLU A 322 -26.11 -6.83 -15.87
N PRO A 323 -25.67 -6.00 -14.92
CA PRO A 323 -26.02 -6.18 -13.53
C PRO A 323 -27.52 -5.95 -13.29
N GLU A 324 -28.14 -6.81 -12.49
CA GLU A 324 -29.48 -6.58 -11.99
C GLU A 324 -29.52 -5.35 -11.08
N THR A 325 -30.07 -4.26 -11.54
CA THR A 325 -30.24 -3.03 -10.75
C THR A 325 -31.62 -2.97 -10.15
N LYS A 326 -31.71 -2.92 -8.82
CA LYS A 326 -32.97 -2.60 -8.12
C LYS A 326 -33.06 -1.08 -7.99
N GLN A 327 -34.01 -0.48 -8.68
CA GLN A 327 -34.32 0.93 -8.49
C GLN A 327 -34.91 1.17 -7.10
N LEU A 328 -34.30 2.02 -6.32
CA LEU A 328 -34.85 2.47 -5.07
C LEU A 328 -36.02 3.43 -5.34
N LYS A 329 -37.15 3.24 -4.63
CA LYS A 329 -38.31 4.14 -4.71
C LYS A 329 -38.00 5.54 -4.13
N VAL A 330 -36.94 5.66 -3.37
CA VAL A 330 -36.50 6.91 -2.72
C VAL A 330 -35.17 7.34 -3.26
N LYS A 331 -35.04 8.60 -3.69
CA LYS A 331 -33.75 9.17 -4.12
C LYS A 331 -32.83 9.32 -2.91
N ALA A 332 -31.70 8.68 -2.94
CA ALA A 332 -30.68 8.83 -1.91
C ALA A 332 -30.17 10.28 -1.86
N VAL A 333 -30.03 10.83 -0.67
CA VAL A 333 -29.44 12.15 -0.45
C VAL A 333 -27.93 12.01 -0.47
N SER A 334 -27.26 12.79 -1.33
CA SER A 334 -25.80 12.85 -1.36
C SER A 334 -25.27 13.41 -0.02
N ARG A 335 -24.25 12.73 0.53
CA ARG A 335 -23.58 13.12 1.78
C ARG A 335 -22.06 13.20 1.54
N PRO A 336 -21.58 14.22 0.79
CA PRO A 336 -20.17 14.39 0.58
C PRO A 336 -19.44 14.65 1.90
N PRO A 337 -18.16 14.28 2.02
CA PRO A 337 -17.36 14.63 3.18
C PRO A 337 -17.37 16.15 3.42
N ALA A 338 -17.44 16.54 4.69
CA ALA A 338 -17.42 17.94 5.09
C ALA A 338 -16.68 18.09 6.41
N LEU A 339 -16.11 19.28 6.65
CA LEU A 339 -15.54 19.61 7.94
C LEU A 339 -16.59 19.47 9.05
N CYS A 340 -16.20 18.89 10.18
CA CYS A 340 -17.10 18.66 11.33
C CYS A 340 -17.77 19.95 11.81
N PRO A 341 -18.97 19.86 12.40
CA PRO A 341 -19.58 21.01 13.11
C PRO A 341 -18.61 21.51 14.21
N GLY A 342 -18.38 22.83 14.25
CA GLY A 342 -17.44 23.43 15.22
C GLY A 342 -15.95 23.22 14.93
N CYS A 343 -15.57 22.61 13.81
CA CYS A 343 -14.19 22.42 13.43
C CYS A 343 -13.41 23.76 13.39
N PRO A 344 -12.23 23.89 14.04
CA PRO A 344 -11.46 25.13 14.09
C PRO A 344 -11.01 25.59 12.69
N HIS A 345 -10.78 24.68 11.76
CA HIS A 345 -10.37 24.99 10.39
C HIS A 345 -11.40 25.81 9.62
N ARG A 346 -12.71 25.72 9.95
CA ARG A 346 -13.78 26.45 9.28
C ARG A 346 -13.57 27.97 9.34
N GLY A 347 -13.14 28.51 10.49
CA GLY A 347 -12.91 29.94 10.66
C GLY A 347 -11.83 30.49 9.74
N PHE A 348 -10.73 29.76 9.62
CA PHE A 348 -9.65 30.10 8.70
C PHE A 348 -10.15 30.12 7.25
N PHE A 349 -10.69 29.03 6.75
CA PHE A 349 -11.13 28.92 5.35
C PHE A 349 -12.30 29.87 5.02
N TYR A 350 -13.22 30.10 5.96
CA TYR A 350 -14.27 31.09 5.76
C TYR A 350 -13.68 32.50 5.58
N THR A 351 -12.70 32.88 6.39
CA THR A 351 -12.02 34.16 6.27
C THR A 351 -11.28 34.29 4.96
N MET A 352 -10.54 33.24 4.58
CA MET A 352 -9.75 33.22 3.35
C MET A 352 -10.62 33.23 2.09
N SER A 353 -11.81 32.59 2.10
CA SER A 353 -12.75 32.59 0.98
C SER A 353 -13.26 33.99 0.59
N LYS A 354 -13.14 34.97 1.47
CA LYS A 354 -13.51 36.38 1.21
C LYS A 354 -12.41 37.18 0.50
N ARG A 355 -11.20 36.63 0.40
CA ARG A 355 -10.05 37.32 -0.17
C ARG A 355 -9.85 36.93 -1.63
N LYS A 356 -9.74 37.92 -2.52
CA LYS A 356 -9.58 37.71 -3.98
C LYS A 356 -8.12 37.79 -4.45
N ASP A 357 -7.23 38.32 -3.62
CA ASP A 357 -5.80 38.53 -3.92
C ASP A 357 -4.91 37.40 -3.39
N THR A 358 -5.51 36.36 -2.82
CA THR A 358 -4.80 35.25 -2.18
C THR A 358 -4.84 33.97 -3.02
N VAL A 359 -3.78 33.17 -2.87
CA VAL A 359 -3.69 31.80 -3.36
C VAL A 359 -3.34 30.91 -2.15
N ILE A 360 -4.07 29.82 -1.97
CA ILE A 360 -3.88 28.91 -0.85
C ILE A 360 -3.37 27.58 -1.39
N ALA A 361 -2.05 27.38 -1.26
CA ALA A 361 -1.42 26.10 -1.52
C ALA A 361 -1.74 25.16 -0.35
N GLY A 362 -2.58 24.19 -0.62
CA GLY A 362 -3.09 23.27 0.38
C GLY A 362 -2.36 21.93 0.39
N ASP A 363 -2.83 21.07 1.25
CA ASP A 363 -2.22 19.82 1.62
C ASP A 363 -3.26 18.73 1.91
N ILE A 364 -2.81 17.53 2.24
CA ILE A 364 -3.64 16.36 2.56
C ILE A 364 -3.96 16.31 4.05
N GLY A 365 -5.24 16.35 4.36
CA GLY A 365 -5.78 16.24 5.72
C GLY A 365 -7.25 16.68 5.74
N CYS A 366 -7.88 16.76 6.91
CA CYS A 366 -9.25 17.27 7.05
C CYS A 366 -9.42 18.64 6.40
N TYR A 367 -8.41 19.48 6.46
CA TYR A 367 -8.39 20.82 5.88
C TYR A 367 -8.42 20.86 4.34
N THR A 368 -8.14 19.73 3.65
CA THR A 368 -8.39 19.61 2.19
C THR A 368 -9.86 19.95 1.86
N LEU A 369 -10.77 19.63 2.78
CA LEU A 369 -12.20 19.94 2.64
C LEU A 369 -12.51 21.45 2.68
N GLY A 370 -11.54 22.30 3.00
CA GLY A 370 -11.62 23.75 2.80
C GLY A 370 -11.73 24.16 1.33
N GLY A 371 -11.34 23.28 0.40
CA GLY A 371 -11.51 23.46 -1.05
C GLY A 371 -12.91 23.15 -1.57
N THR A 372 -13.77 22.53 -0.77
CA THR A 372 -15.14 22.18 -1.16
C THR A 372 -16.16 23.25 -0.80
N ALA A 373 -17.33 23.22 -1.45
CA ALA A 373 -18.44 24.11 -1.11
C ALA A 373 -18.89 23.90 0.36
N PRO A 374 -19.31 24.98 1.07
CA PRO A 374 -19.45 26.36 0.62
C PRO A 374 -18.15 27.21 0.75
N LEU A 375 -17.06 26.65 1.24
CA LEU A 375 -15.82 27.41 1.54
C LEU A 375 -15.05 27.76 0.27
N ASN A 376 -14.82 26.79 -0.62
CA ASN A 376 -14.11 26.94 -1.91
C ASN A 376 -12.84 27.79 -1.78
N SER A 377 -12.03 27.53 -0.76
CA SER A 377 -10.96 28.42 -0.32
C SER A 377 -9.56 27.89 -0.59
N LEU A 378 -9.43 26.59 -0.90
CA LEU A 378 -8.14 25.95 -1.16
C LEU A 378 -7.93 25.85 -2.67
N ASP A 379 -6.78 26.29 -3.18
CA ASP A 379 -6.48 26.29 -4.61
C ASP A 379 -5.80 25.00 -5.08
N THR A 380 -5.00 24.35 -4.22
CA THR A 380 -4.29 23.11 -4.58
C THR A 380 -4.30 22.10 -3.44
N CYS A 381 -4.18 20.80 -3.82
CA CYS A 381 -3.92 19.69 -2.92
C CYS A 381 -3.05 18.68 -3.69
N ILE A 382 -1.81 18.46 -3.27
CA ILE A 382 -0.84 17.62 -4.01
C ILE A 382 -0.50 16.38 -3.19
N CYS A 383 0.29 16.55 -2.12
CA CYS A 383 0.70 15.49 -1.20
C CYS A 383 1.04 16.09 0.15
N MET A 384 1.25 15.26 1.17
CA MET A 384 1.57 15.74 2.52
C MET A 384 2.85 16.58 2.53
N GLY A 385 2.78 17.79 3.10
CA GLY A 385 3.87 18.78 3.15
C GLY A 385 3.94 19.74 1.96
N ALA A 386 3.26 19.43 0.84
CA ALA A 386 3.33 20.23 -0.37
C ALA A 386 2.76 21.65 -0.24
N GLY A 387 1.85 21.87 0.72
CA GLY A 387 1.32 23.21 0.99
C GLY A 387 2.43 24.25 1.21
N PHE A 388 3.51 23.87 1.86
CA PHE A 388 4.66 24.76 2.08
C PHE A 388 5.57 24.84 0.84
N SER A 389 6.04 23.74 0.32
CA SER A 389 7.01 23.72 -0.77
C SER A 389 6.43 24.17 -2.11
N ALA A 390 5.23 23.71 -2.48
CA ALA A 390 4.55 24.17 -3.68
C ALA A 390 4.14 25.65 -3.55
N GLY A 391 3.70 26.08 -2.36
CA GLY A 391 3.43 27.48 -2.06
C GLY A 391 4.66 28.39 -2.28
N ALA A 392 5.83 27.93 -1.86
CA ALA A 392 7.08 28.66 -2.11
C ALA A 392 7.38 28.78 -3.62
N GLY A 393 7.17 27.71 -4.39
CA GLY A 393 7.29 27.72 -5.85
C GLY A 393 6.33 28.70 -6.51
N MET A 394 5.05 28.70 -6.10
CA MET A 394 4.04 29.65 -6.59
C MET A 394 4.40 31.10 -6.30
N ALA A 395 4.84 31.40 -5.06
CA ALA A 395 5.25 32.75 -4.68
C ALA A 395 6.38 33.28 -5.56
N ARG A 396 7.37 32.44 -5.87
CA ARG A 396 8.47 32.80 -6.80
C ARG A 396 7.98 33.05 -8.21
N ALA A 397 7.10 32.16 -8.72
CA ALA A 397 6.53 32.30 -10.06
C ALA A 397 5.74 33.62 -10.20
N PHE A 398 4.92 33.96 -9.22
CA PHE A 398 4.18 35.23 -9.22
C PHE A 398 5.11 36.44 -9.13
N ALA A 399 6.16 36.38 -8.35
CA ALA A 399 7.15 37.45 -8.29
C ALA A 399 7.87 37.66 -9.64
N MET A 400 8.26 36.57 -10.31
CA MET A 400 8.93 36.65 -11.62
C MET A 400 8.03 37.15 -12.73
N THR A 401 6.71 36.87 -12.64
CA THR A 401 5.73 37.28 -13.67
C THR A 401 5.01 38.59 -13.34
N GLY A 402 5.37 39.26 -12.24
CA GLY A 402 4.74 40.52 -11.80
C GLY A 402 3.30 40.37 -11.30
N GLN A 403 2.84 39.17 -11.04
CA GLN A 403 1.49 38.93 -10.52
C GLN A 403 1.44 39.26 -9.01
N LYS A 404 0.57 40.19 -8.63
CA LYS A 404 0.38 40.61 -7.23
C LYS A 404 -0.54 39.64 -6.47
N LYS A 405 -0.05 38.43 -6.16
CA LYS A 405 -0.75 37.44 -5.37
C LYS A 405 -0.05 37.23 -4.01
N LYS A 406 -0.86 37.01 -2.96
CA LYS A 406 -0.37 36.58 -1.65
C LYS A 406 -0.55 35.09 -1.52
N VAL A 407 0.53 34.36 -1.31
CA VAL A 407 0.51 32.93 -1.18
C VAL A 407 0.48 32.52 0.29
N PHE A 408 -0.49 31.69 0.65
CA PHE A 408 -0.56 31.00 1.94
C PHE A 408 -0.30 29.53 1.69
N GLY A 409 0.71 28.96 2.35
CA GLY A 409 0.95 27.50 2.37
C GLY A 409 0.32 26.93 3.62
N VAL A 410 -0.57 25.97 3.47
CA VAL A 410 -1.33 25.43 4.59
C VAL A 410 -1.01 23.95 4.78
N VAL A 411 -0.66 23.57 6.01
CA VAL A 411 -0.46 22.18 6.44
C VAL A 411 -1.16 21.94 7.78
N GLY A 412 -1.52 20.71 8.10
CA GLY A 412 -1.97 20.34 9.44
C GLY A 412 -0.78 20.10 10.38
N ASP A 413 -1.07 19.99 11.67
CA ASP A 413 -0.06 19.68 12.71
C ASP A 413 0.64 18.34 12.46
N SER A 414 -0.08 17.26 12.21
CA SER A 414 0.53 15.96 11.85
C SER A 414 1.37 16.05 10.58
N THR A 415 0.85 16.72 9.54
CA THR A 415 1.57 16.92 8.29
C THR A 415 2.82 17.80 8.46
N PHE A 416 2.78 18.74 9.39
CA PHE A 416 3.96 19.54 9.71
C PHE A 416 5.13 18.64 10.15
N PHE A 417 4.89 17.70 11.03
CA PHE A 417 5.91 16.73 11.45
C PHE A 417 6.22 15.69 10.37
N HIS A 418 5.23 15.29 9.57
CA HIS A 418 5.43 14.32 8.49
C HIS A 418 6.45 14.83 7.44
N SER A 419 6.21 16.00 6.85
CA SER A 419 7.02 16.56 5.75
C SER A 419 7.09 18.09 5.77
N GLY A 420 6.23 18.76 6.55
CA GLY A 420 6.13 20.22 6.58
C GLY A 420 7.39 20.90 7.14
N MET A 421 8.11 20.25 8.07
CA MET A 421 9.34 20.79 8.64
C MET A 421 10.41 21.06 7.57
N THR A 422 10.56 20.15 6.61
CA THR A 422 11.51 20.34 5.49
C THR A 422 11.06 21.45 4.55
N GLY A 423 9.75 21.57 4.31
CA GLY A 423 9.15 22.69 3.56
C GLY A 423 9.33 24.03 4.26
N ALA A 424 9.21 24.07 5.59
CA ALA A 424 9.49 25.28 6.38
C ALA A 424 10.96 25.70 6.28
N ALA A 425 11.87 24.74 6.36
CA ALA A 425 13.31 25.00 6.16
C ALA A 425 13.60 25.59 4.77
N GLU A 426 12.95 25.06 3.72
CA GLU A 426 13.05 25.58 2.33
C GLU A 426 12.58 27.04 2.24
N ILE A 427 11.43 27.37 2.84
CA ILE A 427 10.88 28.74 2.85
C ILE A 427 11.86 29.72 3.49
N ILE A 428 12.44 29.33 4.64
CA ILE A 428 13.37 30.17 5.41
C ILE A 428 14.70 30.30 4.68
N TYR A 429 15.31 29.19 4.30
CA TYR A 429 16.63 29.16 3.68
C TYR A 429 16.65 29.96 2.37
N ASN A 430 15.66 29.77 1.53
CA ASN A 430 15.55 30.43 0.24
C ASN A 430 14.71 31.73 0.28
N ARG A 431 14.27 32.19 1.44
CA ARG A 431 13.53 33.44 1.64
C ARG A 431 12.31 33.57 0.72
N ALA A 432 11.48 32.53 0.67
CA ALA A 432 10.25 32.57 -0.13
C ALA A 432 9.24 33.56 0.48
N ASN A 433 8.73 34.49 -0.34
CA ASN A 433 7.77 35.51 0.09
C ASN A 433 6.34 34.93 0.14
N MET A 434 6.07 34.13 1.16
CA MET A 434 4.76 33.51 1.41
C MET A 434 4.48 33.44 2.91
N VAL A 435 3.27 33.08 3.26
CA VAL A 435 2.85 32.88 4.64
C VAL A 435 2.63 31.39 4.89
N PRO A 436 3.53 30.71 5.61
CA PRO A 436 3.29 29.34 6.06
C PRO A 436 2.27 29.34 7.21
N VAL A 437 1.31 28.42 7.17
CA VAL A 437 0.24 28.28 8.16
C VAL A 437 0.13 26.83 8.59
N VAL A 438 0.28 26.57 9.88
CA VAL A 438 -0.03 25.29 10.49
C VAL A 438 -1.43 25.36 11.10
N LEU A 439 -2.33 24.48 10.63
CA LEU A 439 -3.68 24.33 11.20
C LEU A 439 -3.65 23.20 12.23
N ASP A 440 -3.52 23.59 13.48
CA ASP A 440 -3.39 22.66 14.60
C ASP A 440 -4.75 22.32 15.19
N ASN A 441 -5.06 21.01 15.23
CA ASN A 441 -6.23 20.45 15.92
C ASN A 441 -5.87 19.30 16.86
N HIS A 442 -4.58 19.07 17.08
CA HIS A 442 -4.00 18.04 17.94
C HIS A 442 -4.38 16.60 17.56
N ILE A 443 -4.76 16.33 16.30
CA ILE A 443 -5.21 14.99 15.90
C ILE A 443 -5.03 14.72 14.40
N THR A 444 -4.69 13.48 14.06
CA THR A 444 -4.75 12.95 12.70
C THR A 444 -6.16 12.42 12.42
N GLY A 445 -7.14 13.34 12.27
CA GLY A 445 -8.55 12.98 12.26
C GLY A 445 -9.09 12.35 10.99
N MET A 446 -8.40 12.49 9.83
CA MET A 446 -8.90 11.98 8.54
C MET A 446 -8.82 10.44 8.46
N THR A 447 -7.99 9.81 9.25
CA THR A 447 -7.80 8.35 9.28
C THR A 447 -8.61 7.64 10.38
N GLY A 448 -9.46 8.37 11.10
CA GLY A 448 -10.45 7.78 12.01
C GLY A 448 -10.32 8.11 13.49
N HIS A 449 -9.37 8.90 13.93
CA HIS A 449 -9.07 9.30 15.33
C HIS A 449 -8.30 8.28 16.15
#